data_36f3a20b05787b950931033e2fc7d826
#
_entry.id   36f3a20b05787b950931033e2fc7d826
#
_cell.length_a   1.000
_cell.length_b   1.000
_cell.length_c   1.000
_cell.angle_alpha   90.00
_cell.angle_beta   90.00
_cell.angle_gamma   90.00
#
_symmetry.space_group_name_H-M   'P 1'
#
loop_
_entity.id
_entity.type
_entity.pdbx_description
1 polymer ?
#
loop_
_entity_poly.entity_id
_entity_poly.type
_entity_poly.pdbx_seq_one_letter_code
_entity_poly.pdbx_strand_id
1 'polypeptide(L)'
;METLTKPEMTVSQKGDKYKVLNVTGAKGAQMPAHISTKEAVVVVLQGEAVLKLHGKEIRLKTNDSAIIPAKAPHTLDIGAHFKADVIMENDSEIQFINP
;
A
#
# COMPACT_ATOMS: atom_id res chain seq x y z
N MET A 1 -3.29 26.35 -6.09
CA MET A 1 -3.66 25.47 -4.99
C MET A 1 -3.37 24.04 -5.35
N GLU A 2 -2.76 23.34 -4.43
CA GLU A 2 -2.42 21.96 -4.68
C GLU A 2 -3.36 21.02 -3.99
N THR A 3 -3.77 20.02 -4.71
CA THR A 3 -4.52 18.95 -4.13
C THR A 3 -3.57 17.79 -3.89
N LEU A 4 -3.67 17.21 -2.71
CA LEU A 4 -2.90 16.02 -2.41
C LEU A 4 -3.36 14.90 -3.32
N THR A 5 -2.41 14.27 -4.00
CA THR A 5 -2.70 13.14 -4.85
C THR A 5 -2.64 11.88 -4.03
N LYS A 6 -3.59 11.00 -4.24
CA LYS A 6 -3.57 9.68 -3.61
C LYS A 6 -3.11 8.66 -4.63
N PRO A 7 -2.41 7.61 -4.18
CA PRO A 7 -2.15 6.49 -5.06
C PRO A 7 -3.44 5.83 -5.51
N GLU A 8 -3.42 5.27 -6.71
CA GLU A 8 -4.57 4.54 -7.24
C GLU A 8 -4.40 3.06 -6.95
N MET A 9 -5.50 2.41 -6.59
CA MET A 9 -5.51 0.98 -6.34
C MET A 9 -6.58 0.33 -7.18
N THR A 10 -6.21 -0.71 -7.91
CA THR A 10 -7.17 -1.48 -8.69
C THR A 10 -6.89 -2.96 -8.50
N VAL A 11 -7.94 -3.78 -8.55
CA VAL A 11 -7.77 -5.23 -8.51
C VAL A 11 -7.29 -5.68 -9.87
N SER A 12 -6.06 -6.21 -9.93
CA SER A 12 -5.50 -6.68 -11.19
C SER A 12 -5.81 -8.15 -11.44
N GLN A 13 -5.90 -8.94 -10.37
CA GLN A 13 -6.20 -10.37 -10.47
C GLN A 13 -6.95 -10.81 -9.24
N LYS A 14 -7.78 -11.82 -9.40
CA LYS A 14 -8.51 -12.42 -8.29
C LYS A 14 -8.59 -13.93 -8.51
N GLY A 15 -8.08 -14.67 -7.53
CA GLY A 15 -8.14 -16.12 -7.54
C GLY A 15 -9.16 -16.65 -6.55
N ASP A 16 -9.04 -17.93 -6.20
CA ASP A 16 -9.95 -18.54 -5.23
C ASP A 16 -9.75 -18.01 -3.82
N LYS A 17 -8.51 -17.76 -3.43
CA LYS A 17 -8.20 -17.35 -2.07
C LYS A 17 -7.59 -15.97 -1.98
N TYR A 18 -6.87 -15.56 -3.00
CA TYR A 18 -6.10 -14.31 -2.98
C TYR A 18 -6.50 -13.39 -4.11
N LYS A 19 -6.30 -12.11 -3.88
CA LYS A 19 -6.41 -11.10 -4.91
C LYS A 19 -5.13 -10.28 -4.92
N VAL A 20 -4.81 -9.70 -6.07
CA VAL A 20 -3.66 -8.83 -6.23
C VAL A 20 -4.19 -7.45 -6.59
N LEU A 21 -3.82 -6.46 -5.78
CA LEU A 21 -4.12 -5.07 -6.07
C LEU A 21 -2.89 -4.43 -6.67
N ASN A 22 -3.09 -3.65 -7.71
CA ASN A 22 -2.03 -2.87 -8.30
C ASN A 22 -2.12 -1.46 -7.75
N VAL A 23 -1.03 -0.96 -7.19
CA VAL A 23 -0.97 0.38 -6.59
C VAL A 23 0.00 1.20 -7.42
N THR A 24 -0.45 2.36 -7.88
CA THR A 24 0.41 3.29 -8.62
C THR A 24 0.29 4.67 -8.00
N GLY A 25 1.38 5.42 -8.06
CA GLY A 25 1.37 6.77 -7.52
C GLY A 25 2.52 7.60 -8.05
N ALA A 26 2.32 8.92 -8.10
CA ALA A 26 3.37 9.85 -8.48
C ALA A 26 4.11 10.29 -7.21
N LYS A 27 5.32 10.82 -7.42
CA LYS A 27 6.10 11.37 -6.31
C LYS A 27 5.28 12.38 -5.54
N GLY A 28 5.29 12.23 -4.22
CA GLY A 28 4.54 13.11 -3.32
C GLY A 28 3.13 12.65 -3.01
N ALA A 29 2.64 11.62 -3.71
CA ALA A 29 1.33 11.07 -3.39
C ALA A 29 1.39 10.39 -2.02
N GLN A 30 0.29 10.43 -1.29
CA GLN A 30 0.22 9.83 0.04
C GLN A 30 -1.03 8.98 0.17
N MET A 31 -0.84 7.78 0.70
CA MET A 31 -1.95 6.94 1.11
C MET A 31 -2.23 7.27 2.58
N PRO A 32 -3.40 7.83 2.90
CA PRO A 32 -3.73 8.17 4.28
C PRO A 32 -3.77 6.93 5.18
N ALA A 33 -3.79 7.16 6.48
CA ALA A 33 -3.80 6.07 7.45
C ALA A 33 -4.95 5.12 7.18
N HIS A 34 -4.64 3.84 7.14
CA HIS A 34 -5.63 2.80 6.85
C HIS A 34 -5.16 1.48 7.44
N ILE A 35 -6.07 0.52 7.48
CA ILE A 35 -5.77 -0.84 7.91
C ILE A 35 -6.22 -1.80 6.81
N SER A 36 -5.63 -3.00 6.81
CA SER A 36 -6.18 -4.15 6.11
C SER A 36 -6.79 -5.05 7.18
N THR A 37 -7.94 -5.62 6.91
CA THR A 37 -8.58 -6.49 7.91
C THR A 37 -7.79 -7.77 8.13
N LYS A 38 -7.02 -8.18 7.13
CA LYS A 38 -6.11 -9.33 7.23
C LYS A 38 -4.72 -8.92 6.77
N GLU A 39 -3.76 -9.78 7.03
CA GLU A 39 -2.37 -9.56 6.64
C GLU A 39 -2.25 -9.37 5.14
N ALA A 40 -1.33 -8.50 4.73
CA ALA A 40 -1.09 -8.22 3.31
C ALA A 40 0.40 -8.26 3.02
N VAL A 41 0.74 -8.57 1.78
CA VAL A 41 2.13 -8.54 1.31
C VAL A 41 2.22 -7.46 0.25
N VAL A 42 3.13 -6.52 0.44
CA VAL A 42 3.40 -5.49 -0.57
C VAL A 42 4.73 -5.83 -1.26
N VAL A 43 4.75 -5.77 -2.60
CA VAL A 43 5.94 -6.00 -3.41
C VAL A 43 6.12 -4.80 -4.31
N VAL A 44 7.24 -4.11 -4.17
CA VAL A 44 7.52 -2.90 -4.96
C VAL A 44 8.12 -3.30 -6.29
N LEU A 45 7.46 -2.90 -7.37
CA LEU A 45 7.89 -3.21 -8.73
C LEU A 45 8.70 -2.07 -9.34
N GLN A 46 8.44 -0.84 -8.94
CA GLN A 46 9.10 0.33 -9.50
C GLN A 46 9.04 1.47 -8.50
N GLY A 47 10.13 2.25 -8.42
CA GLY A 47 10.16 3.44 -7.59
C GLY A 47 10.44 3.15 -6.13
N GLU A 48 10.00 4.05 -5.26
CA GLU A 48 10.21 3.89 -3.83
C GLU A 48 9.11 4.56 -3.04
N ALA A 49 8.95 4.10 -1.80
CA ALA A 49 7.97 4.66 -0.89
C ALA A 49 8.44 4.44 0.55
N VAL A 50 7.88 5.21 1.47
CA VAL A 50 8.11 5.02 2.89
C VAL A 50 6.82 4.52 3.51
N LEU A 51 6.89 3.33 4.09
CA LEU A 51 5.78 2.75 4.83
C LEU A 51 5.97 3.10 6.30
N LYS A 52 4.97 3.77 6.88
CA LYS A 52 4.99 4.11 8.30
C LYS A 52 4.07 3.16 9.05
N LEU A 53 4.66 2.38 9.94
CA LEU A 53 3.98 1.29 10.63
C LEU A 53 4.56 1.14 12.02
N HIS A 54 3.71 1.14 13.03
CA HIS A 54 4.14 0.97 14.43
C HIS A 54 5.19 1.97 14.87
N GLY A 55 5.06 3.23 14.43
CA GLY A 55 6.01 4.28 14.79
C GLY A 55 7.35 4.19 14.09
N LYS A 56 7.47 3.28 13.13
CA LYS A 56 8.70 3.08 12.36
C LYS A 56 8.48 3.48 10.92
N GLU A 57 9.56 3.90 10.27
CA GLU A 57 9.56 4.20 8.86
C GLU A 57 10.35 3.12 8.15
N ILE A 58 9.71 2.47 7.20
CA ILE A 58 10.33 1.40 6.42
C ILE A 58 10.43 1.89 4.98
N ARG A 59 11.65 2.05 4.50
CA ARG A 59 11.87 2.49 3.12
C ARG A 59 11.82 1.27 2.21
N LEU A 60 10.93 1.33 1.23
CA LEU A 60 10.75 0.25 0.26
C LEU A 60 11.20 0.74 -1.11
N LYS A 61 12.09 0.00 -1.72
CA LYS A 61 12.61 0.29 -3.06
C LYS A 61 12.20 -0.83 -4.01
N THR A 62 12.50 -0.65 -5.29
CA THR A 62 12.22 -1.67 -6.30
C THR A 62 12.77 -3.02 -5.85
N ASN A 63 11.93 -4.04 -5.96
CA ASN A 63 12.19 -5.43 -5.56
C ASN A 63 12.11 -5.68 -4.05
N ASP A 64 11.86 -4.67 -3.25
CA ASP A 64 11.62 -4.89 -1.83
C ASP A 64 10.20 -5.37 -1.60
N SER A 65 10.01 -6.10 -0.52
CA SER A 65 8.69 -6.53 -0.09
C SER A 65 8.55 -6.35 1.41
N ALA A 66 7.31 -6.28 1.88
CA ALA A 66 7.02 -6.15 3.30
C ALA A 66 5.69 -6.82 3.60
N ILE A 67 5.59 -7.34 4.81
CA ILE A 67 4.33 -7.88 5.30
C ILE A 67 3.70 -6.85 6.22
N ILE A 68 2.44 -6.53 5.94
CA ILE A 68 1.68 -5.59 6.73
C ILE A 68 0.74 -6.38 7.62
N PRO A 69 0.89 -6.28 8.94
CA PRO A 69 0.06 -7.07 9.86
C PRO A 69 -1.41 -6.69 9.75
N ALA A 70 -2.27 -7.64 10.05
CA ALA A 70 -3.71 -7.41 10.07
C ALA A 70 -4.07 -6.31 11.08
N LYS A 71 -4.92 -5.40 10.67
CA LYS A 71 -5.50 -4.36 11.52
C LYS A 71 -4.49 -3.35 12.08
N ALA A 72 -3.28 -3.32 11.54
CA ALA A 72 -2.25 -2.37 11.96
C ALA A 72 -2.35 -1.10 11.13
N PRO A 73 -2.60 0.06 11.77
CA PRO A 73 -2.67 1.32 11.03
C PRO A 73 -1.33 1.66 10.39
N HIS A 74 -1.38 2.09 9.16
CA HIS A 74 -0.17 2.46 8.42
C HIS A 74 -0.48 3.49 7.35
N THR A 75 0.57 4.21 6.92
CA THR A 75 0.51 5.18 5.83
C THR A 75 1.60 4.82 4.82
N LEU A 76 1.44 5.32 3.61
CA LEU A 76 2.42 5.11 2.56
C LEU A 76 2.70 6.46 1.88
N ASP A 77 3.95 6.89 1.92
CA ASP A 77 4.40 8.13 1.27
C ASP A 77 5.22 7.76 0.05
N ILE A 78 4.79 8.23 -1.11
CA ILE A 78 5.46 7.89 -2.37
C ILE A 78 6.63 8.85 -2.61
N GLY A 79 7.83 8.29 -2.74
CA GLY A 79 9.05 9.06 -2.93
C GLY A 79 9.49 9.22 -4.37
N ALA A 80 9.05 8.34 -5.24
CA ALA A 80 9.35 8.37 -6.66
C ALA A 80 8.22 7.67 -7.40
N HIS A 81 8.21 7.76 -8.71
CA HIS A 81 7.19 7.12 -9.53
C HIS A 81 7.04 5.66 -9.10
N PHE A 82 5.87 5.29 -8.63
CA PHE A 82 5.70 4.09 -7.84
C PHE A 82 4.72 3.11 -8.46
N LYS A 83 5.11 1.85 -8.42
CA LYS A 83 4.23 0.76 -8.81
C LYS A 83 4.49 -0.41 -7.89
N ALA A 84 3.43 -0.97 -7.34
CA ALA A 84 3.55 -2.10 -6.41
C ALA A 84 2.36 -3.03 -6.56
N ASP A 85 2.59 -4.29 -6.20
CA ASP A 85 1.51 -5.25 -6.03
C ASP A 85 1.26 -5.44 -4.55
N VAL A 86 0.00 -5.51 -4.18
CA VAL A 86 -0.42 -5.85 -2.82
C VAL A 86 -1.24 -7.11 -2.90
N ILE A 87 -0.77 -8.15 -2.21
CA ILE A 87 -1.39 -9.47 -2.24
C ILE A 87 -2.11 -9.68 -0.93
N MET A 88 -3.39 -10.02 -0.99
CA MET A 88 -4.20 -10.24 0.20
C MET A 88 -5.28 -11.28 -0.06
N GLU A 89 -5.86 -11.81 1.01
CA GLU A 89 -6.98 -12.75 0.87
C GLU A 89 -8.18 -12.03 0.26
N ASN A 90 -9.00 -12.79 -0.45
CA ASN A 90 -10.15 -12.22 -1.16
C ASN A 90 -11.11 -11.45 -0.25
N ASP A 91 -11.29 -11.91 0.98
CA ASP A 91 -12.20 -11.27 1.91
C ASP A 91 -11.53 -10.21 2.79
N SER A 92 -10.27 -9.89 2.55
CA SER A 92 -9.62 -8.78 3.23
C SER A 92 -10.11 -7.46 2.66
N GLU A 93 -10.24 -6.47 3.51
CA GLU A 93 -10.70 -5.13 3.12
C GLU A 93 -9.72 -4.08 3.60
N ILE A 94 -9.60 -3.03 2.83
CA ILE A 94 -8.82 -1.85 3.21
C ILE A 94 -9.80 -0.84 3.75
N GLN A 95 -9.56 -0.38 4.98
CA GLN A 95 -10.44 0.58 5.64
C GLN A 95 -9.64 1.79 6.05
N PHE A 96 -10.06 2.96 5.61
CA PHE A 96 -9.39 4.21 5.97
C PHE A 96 -9.82 4.65 7.34
N ILE A 97 -8.87 5.19 8.08
CA ILE A 97 -9.10 5.63 9.46
C ILE A 97 -9.38 7.12 9.42
N ASN A 98 -10.53 7.51 9.94
CA ASN A 98 -10.85 8.92 10.04
C ASN A 98 -10.31 9.45 11.36
N PRO A 99 -9.66 10.63 11.34
CA PRO A 99 -9.17 11.22 12.57
C PRO A 99 -10.31 11.73 13.46
#